data_dca9613eda53e095c652458ce8ecf74d
#
_entry.id   dca9613eda53e095c652458ce8ecf74d
#
_cell.length_a   1.000
_cell.length_b   1.000
_cell.length_c   1.000
_cell.angle_alpha   90.00
_cell.angle_beta   90.00
_cell.angle_gamma   90.00
#
_symmetry.space_group_name_H-M   'P 1'
#
loop_
_entity.id
_entity.type
_entity.pdbx_description
1 polymer ?
#
loop_
_entity_poly.entity_id
_entity_poly.type
_entity_poly.pdbx_seq_one_letter_code
_entity_poly.pdbx_strand_id
1 'polypeptide(L)'
;MYKDLIKKIELIKNKKKIKVFYFGNTVKKETKNFYITNIRENNRFIYFGAIIFNNKSAEKISKIVDGNFNFVLVDVEKKITSQNKKEYVNIERSVKDVIKKSKIITYKGNDLTVQACETLINYIFLKDKRGLGGKKILILGCGNIGFKISLKFVESVADVFL
;
A
#
# COMPACT_ATOMS: atom_id res chain seq x y z
N MET A 1 1.22 1.23 21.41
CA MET A 1 0.90 0.85 20.02
C MET A 1 -0.61 0.63 19.81
N TYR A 2 -1.30 -0.36 20.43
CA TYR A 2 -2.76 -0.51 20.29
C TYR A 2 -3.54 0.71 20.82
N LYS A 3 -3.11 1.32 21.93
CA LYS A 3 -3.68 2.57 22.45
C LYS A 3 -3.61 3.72 21.43
N ASP A 4 -2.51 3.81 20.67
CA ASP A 4 -2.36 4.82 19.60
C ASP A 4 -3.33 4.56 18.44
N LEU A 5 -3.51 3.29 18.04
CA LEU A 5 -4.51 2.90 17.04
C LEU A 5 -5.92 3.35 17.46
N ILE A 6 -6.33 3.00 18.69
CA ILE A 6 -7.65 3.36 19.23
C ILE A 6 -7.82 4.89 19.26
N LYS A 7 -6.81 5.61 19.75
CA LYS A 7 -6.84 7.08 19.78
C LYS A 7 -7.02 7.68 18.37
N LYS A 8 -6.33 7.15 17.36
CA LYS A 8 -6.48 7.61 15.96
C LYS A 8 -7.85 7.30 15.39
N ILE A 9 -8.44 6.14 15.72
CA ILE A 9 -9.81 5.80 15.32
C ILE A 9 -10.81 6.79 15.92
N GLU A 10 -10.70 7.10 17.22
CA GLU A 10 -11.59 8.08 17.87
C GLU A 10 -11.47 9.48 17.24
N LEU A 11 -10.27 9.93 16.88
CA LEU A 11 -10.06 11.22 16.21
C LEU A 11 -10.78 11.33 14.85
N ILE A 12 -10.99 10.22 14.15
CA ILE A 12 -11.64 10.24 12.83
C ILE A 12 -13.10 9.80 12.86
N LYS A 13 -13.60 9.31 13.99
CA LYS A 13 -14.92 8.67 14.13
C LYS A 13 -16.05 9.52 13.56
N ASN A 14 -16.08 10.79 13.93
CA ASN A 14 -17.16 11.73 13.58
C ASN A 14 -16.93 12.47 12.24
N LYS A 15 -15.83 12.20 11.54
CA LYS A 15 -15.57 12.85 10.24
C LYS A 15 -16.46 12.27 9.14
N LYS A 16 -17.13 13.15 8.38
CA LYS A 16 -18.01 12.80 7.25
C LYS A 16 -17.21 12.49 5.98
N LYS A 17 -16.18 11.66 6.08
CA LYS A 17 -15.32 11.24 4.95
C LYS A 17 -15.30 9.72 4.86
N ILE A 18 -14.98 9.20 3.69
CA ILE A 18 -14.73 7.78 3.50
C ILE A 18 -13.47 7.41 4.29
N LYS A 19 -13.61 6.51 5.24
CA LYS A 19 -12.54 6.06 6.14
C LYS A 19 -11.88 4.83 5.55
N VAL A 20 -10.57 4.90 5.37
CA VAL A 20 -9.78 3.82 4.80
C VAL A 20 -8.65 3.44 5.75
N PHE A 21 -8.56 2.15 6.08
CA PHE A 21 -7.44 1.59 6.80
C PHE A 21 -6.62 0.71 5.86
N TYR A 22 -5.28 0.75 5.95
CA TYR A 22 -4.46 -0.14 5.14
C TYR A 22 -3.50 -0.98 5.97
N PHE A 23 -3.37 -2.23 5.59
CA PHE A 23 -2.34 -3.14 6.04
C PHE A 23 -1.22 -3.17 5.00
N GLY A 24 -0.04 -2.68 5.38
CA GLY A 24 1.17 -2.79 4.59
C GLY A 24 2.15 -3.77 5.22
N ASN A 25 3.11 -4.20 4.43
CA ASN A 25 4.22 -5.01 4.90
C ASN A 25 5.55 -4.50 4.33
N THR A 26 6.66 -4.93 4.91
CA THR A 26 8.00 -4.54 4.46
C THR A 26 9.01 -5.65 4.78
N VAL A 27 10.06 -5.73 3.98
CA VAL A 27 11.20 -6.64 4.24
C VAL A 27 12.10 -6.15 5.39
N LYS A 28 11.97 -4.89 5.81
CA LYS A 28 12.79 -4.33 6.87
C LYS A 28 12.51 -5.06 8.18
N LYS A 29 13.58 -5.60 8.79
CA LYS A 29 13.50 -6.21 10.12
C LYS A 29 13.28 -5.12 11.15
N GLU A 30 12.18 -5.22 11.86
CA GLU A 30 11.85 -4.31 12.97
C GLU A 30 11.77 -5.10 14.28
N THR A 31 12.20 -4.48 15.36
CA THR A 31 12.06 -5.05 16.71
C THR A 31 10.61 -4.97 17.21
N LYS A 32 9.79 -4.12 16.59
CA LYS A 32 8.37 -3.94 16.91
C LYS A 32 7.50 -4.90 16.10
N ASN A 33 6.41 -5.37 16.71
CA ASN A 33 5.44 -6.26 16.03
C ASN A 33 4.64 -5.56 14.92
N PHE A 34 4.52 -4.25 14.96
CA PHE A 34 3.87 -3.38 13.96
C PHE A 34 4.13 -1.92 14.30
N TYR A 35 3.85 -1.00 13.38
CA TYR A 35 3.72 0.43 13.69
C TYR A 35 2.53 1.04 12.96
N ILE A 36 1.96 2.10 13.54
CA ILE A 36 0.81 2.81 12.98
C ILE A 36 1.29 4.07 12.27
N THR A 37 0.84 4.25 11.03
CA THR A 37 1.20 5.41 10.21
C THR A 37 0.43 6.66 10.64
N ASN A 38 0.84 7.82 10.17
CA ASN A 38 0.13 9.06 10.42
C ASN A 38 -1.20 9.11 9.67
N ILE A 39 -2.19 9.78 10.27
CA ILE A 39 -3.45 10.09 9.60
C ILE A 39 -3.17 11.06 8.45
N ARG A 40 -3.72 10.76 7.29
CA ARG A 40 -3.74 11.62 6.10
C ARG A 40 -5.17 11.79 5.63
N GLU A 41 -5.47 12.94 5.07
CA GLU A 41 -6.79 13.21 4.52
C GLU A 41 -6.73 14.09 3.27
N ASN A 42 -7.74 13.95 2.44
CA ASN A 42 -8.05 14.83 1.32
C ASN A 42 -9.56 15.17 1.35
N ASN A 43 -10.10 15.75 0.29
CA ASN A 43 -11.50 16.16 0.25
C ASN A 43 -12.50 15.01 0.46
N ARG A 44 -12.19 13.79 0.01
CA ARG A 44 -13.10 12.63 0.03
C ARG A 44 -12.73 11.59 1.09
N PHE A 45 -11.44 11.40 1.33
CA PHE A 45 -10.93 10.29 2.12
C PHE A 45 -10.18 10.77 3.35
N ILE A 46 -10.27 9.98 4.41
CA ILE A 46 -9.34 10.00 5.53
C ILE A 46 -8.78 8.61 5.71
N TYR A 47 -7.46 8.50 5.81
CA TYR A 47 -6.79 7.21 5.81
C TYR A 47 -5.53 7.19 6.67
N PHE A 48 -5.27 6.05 7.23
CA PHE A 48 -4.01 5.66 7.86
C PHE A 48 -3.96 4.13 7.91
N GLY A 49 -2.85 3.57 8.35
CA GLY A 49 -2.72 2.12 8.36
C GLY A 49 -1.68 1.63 9.35
N ALA A 50 -1.41 0.34 9.24
CA ALA A 50 -0.39 -0.33 10.01
C ALA A 50 0.58 -1.08 9.09
N ILE A 51 1.87 -1.00 9.39
CA ILE A 51 2.87 -1.89 8.81
C ILE A 51 3.03 -3.07 9.76
N ILE A 52 2.77 -4.27 9.25
CA ILE A 52 2.62 -5.50 10.00
C ILE A 52 3.78 -6.44 9.70
N PHE A 53 4.23 -7.18 10.72
CA PHE A 53 5.35 -8.11 10.61
C PHE A 53 4.98 -9.56 10.96
N ASN A 54 3.76 -9.82 11.47
CA ASN A 54 3.30 -11.16 11.84
C ASN A 54 1.77 -11.28 11.80
N ASN A 55 1.28 -12.53 11.68
CA ASN A 55 -0.15 -12.84 11.60
C ASN A 55 -0.93 -12.40 12.84
N LYS A 56 -0.40 -12.64 14.04
CA LYS A 56 -1.06 -12.32 15.31
C LYS A 56 -1.36 -10.83 15.46
N SER A 57 -0.45 -9.96 15.00
CA SER A 57 -0.69 -8.51 14.99
C SER A 57 -1.73 -8.12 13.96
N ALA A 58 -1.71 -8.75 12.77
CA ALA A 58 -2.73 -8.54 11.74
C ALA A 58 -4.13 -8.85 12.27
N GLU A 59 -4.32 -10.03 12.87
CA GLU A 59 -5.60 -10.45 13.46
C GLU A 59 -6.10 -9.50 14.55
N LYS A 60 -5.21 -9.13 15.51
CA LYS A 60 -5.59 -8.22 16.59
C LYS A 60 -5.98 -6.84 16.09
N ILE A 61 -5.25 -6.28 15.12
CA ILE A 61 -5.57 -4.99 14.53
C ILE A 61 -6.87 -5.10 13.73
N SER A 62 -7.07 -6.18 12.97
CA SER A 62 -8.30 -6.42 12.20
C SER A 62 -9.55 -6.38 13.08
N LYS A 63 -9.51 -6.99 14.27
CA LYS A 63 -10.61 -6.93 15.24
C LYS A 63 -10.95 -5.51 15.69
N ILE A 64 -9.93 -4.63 15.78
CA ILE A 64 -10.13 -3.24 16.20
C ILE A 64 -10.66 -2.38 15.06
N VAL A 65 -10.22 -2.63 13.83
CA VAL A 65 -10.57 -1.79 12.67
C VAL A 65 -11.87 -2.21 12.01
N ASP A 66 -12.31 -3.45 12.17
CA ASP A 66 -13.54 -3.95 11.55
C ASP A 66 -14.78 -3.16 12.01
N GLY A 67 -15.53 -2.64 11.05
CA GLY A 67 -16.70 -1.78 11.29
C GLY A 67 -16.36 -0.32 11.63
N ASN A 68 -15.11 0.04 11.88
CA ASN A 68 -14.68 1.43 12.09
C ASN A 68 -14.26 2.13 10.79
N PHE A 69 -14.07 1.37 9.70
CA PHE A 69 -13.66 1.85 8.40
C PHE A 69 -14.60 1.36 7.30
N ASN A 70 -14.79 2.19 6.27
CA ASN A 70 -15.55 1.79 5.08
C ASN A 70 -14.79 0.74 4.27
N PHE A 71 -13.47 0.96 4.12
CA PHE A 71 -12.59 0.07 3.37
C PHE A 71 -11.35 -0.30 4.18
N VAL A 72 -10.95 -1.56 4.06
CA VAL A 72 -9.71 -2.10 4.57
C VAL A 72 -8.87 -2.59 3.39
N LEU A 73 -7.76 -1.92 3.13
CA LEU A 73 -6.82 -2.26 2.07
C LEU A 73 -5.76 -3.22 2.61
N VAL A 74 -5.44 -4.26 1.86
CA VAL A 74 -4.44 -5.26 2.28
C VAL A 74 -3.39 -5.46 1.21
N ASP A 75 -2.13 -5.21 1.57
CA ASP A 75 -0.98 -5.50 0.70
C ASP A 75 -0.77 -7.01 0.62
N VAL A 76 -0.91 -7.56 -0.59
CA VAL A 76 -0.76 -9.00 -0.85
C VAL A 76 0.65 -9.39 -1.29
N GLU A 77 1.59 -8.44 -1.40
CA GLU A 77 2.97 -8.78 -1.71
C GLU A 77 3.64 -9.51 -0.54
N LYS A 78 4.25 -10.64 -0.84
CA LYS A 78 4.98 -11.45 0.15
C LYS A 78 6.38 -10.85 0.38
N LYS A 79 6.48 -9.86 1.26
CA LYS A 79 7.75 -9.19 1.61
C LYS A 79 8.35 -9.71 2.92
N ILE A 80 7.55 -10.37 3.75
CA ILE A 80 7.98 -10.87 5.05
C ILE A 80 8.37 -12.33 4.91
N THR A 81 9.63 -12.62 5.23
CA THR A 81 10.10 -14.00 5.47
C THR A 81 10.07 -14.27 6.97
N SER A 82 9.38 -15.32 7.40
CA SER A 82 9.40 -15.76 8.79
C SER A 82 10.84 -16.03 9.24
N GLN A 83 11.24 -15.48 10.38
CA GLN A 83 12.53 -15.83 11.01
C GLN A 83 12.55 -17.29 11.48
N ASN A 84 11.40 -17.83 11.84
CA ASN A 84 11.19 -19.24 12.09
C ASN A 84 10.66 -19.91 10.83
N LYS A 85 11.47 -20.75 10.18
CA LYS A 85 11.07 -21.53 8.98
C LYS A 85 9.76 -22.34 9.13
N LYS A 86 9.21 -22.44 10.34
CA LYS A 86 7.97 -23.14 10.69
C LYS A 86 6.71 -22.26 10.64
N GLU A 87 6.82 -20.92 10.62
CA GLU A 87 5.64 -20.03 10.66
C GLU A 87 5.50 -19.30 9.32
N TYR A 88 4.46 -19.63 8.59
CA TYR A 88 4.13 -18.96 7.33
C TYR A 88 3.37 -17.68 7.62
N VAL A 89 3.96 -16.53 7.27
CA VAL A 89 3.32 -15.23 7.43
C VAL A 89 2.44 -14.94 6.22
N ASN A 90 1.13 -14.87 6.44
CA ASN A 90 0.13 -14.52 5.45
C ASN A 90 -0.82 -13.46 6.00
N ILE A 91 -0.43 -12.20 5.85
CA ILE A 91 -1.20 -11.06 6.36
C ILE A 91 -2.58 -10.98 5.70
N GLU A 92 -2.67 -11.23 4.39
CA GLU A 92 -3.92 -11.22 3.66
C GLU A 92 -4.96 -12.17 4.26
N ARG A 93 -4.56 -13.43 4.47
CA ARG A 93 -5.44 -14.44 5.07
C ARG A 93 -5.86 -14.03 6.48
N SER A 94 -4.89 -13.65 7.32
CA SER A 94 -5.16 -13.23 8.71
C SER A 94 -6.14 -12.06 8.80
N VAL A 95 -6.11 -11.12 7.83
CA VAL A 95 -7.06 -10.01 7.78
C VAL A 95 -8.43 -10.48 7.27
N LYS A 96 -8.48 -11.26 6.17
CA LYS A 96 -9.73 -11.75 5.57
C LYS A 96 -10.54 -12.64 6.51
N ASP A 97 -9.87 -13.45 7.32
CA ASP A 97 -10.52 -14.34 8.28
C ASP A 97 -11.25 -13.57 9.39
N VAL A 98 -10.81 -12.36 9.71
CA VAL A 98 -11.30 -11.54 10.83
C VAL A 98 -12.28 -10.45 10.39
N ILE A 99 -12.00 -9.73 9.31
CA ILE A 99 -12.84 -8.59 8.85
C ILE A 99 -14.16 -9.11 8.28
N LYS A 100 -15.30 -8.62 8.83
CA LYS A 100 -16.65 -9.02 8.42
C LYS A 100 -17.56 -7.85 8.05
N LYS A 101 -17.31 -6.65 8.59
CA LYS A 101 -18.17 -5.46 8.43
C LYS A 101 -17.60 -4.47 7.42
N SER A 102 -16.29 -4.29 7.42
CA SER A 102 -15.60 -3.40 6.49
C SER A 102 -15.37 -4.07 5.14
N LYS A 103 -15.41 -3.32 4.03
CA LYS A 103 -15.11 -3.86 2.71
C LYS A 103 -13.61 -4.04 2.51
N ILE A 104 -13.17 -5.25 2.22
CA ILE A 104 -11.75 -5.55 1.95
C ILE A 104 -11.43 -5.29 0.48
N ILE A 105 -10.27 -4.66 0.24
CA ILE A 105 -9.67 -4.49 -1.09
C ILE A 105 -8.21 -4.92 -0.99
N THR A 106 -7.77 -5.80 -1.87
CA THR A 106 -6.37 -6.21 -1.95
C THR A 106 -5.60 -5.35 -2.94
N TYR A 107 -4.31 -5.11 -2.67
CA TYR A 107 -3.43 -4.37 -3.57
C TYR A 107 -2.00 -4.90 -3.49
N LYS A 108 -1.19 -4.56 -4.50
CA LYS A 108 0.26 -4.78 -4.51
C LYS A 108 0.96 -3.43 -4.42
N GLY A 109 1.76 -3.21 -3.38
CA GLY A 109 2.41 -1.93 -3.11
C GLY A 109 3.32 -1.46 -4.25
N ASN A 110 4.06 -2.40 -4.87
CA ASN A 110 4.93 -2.09 -6.01
C ASN A 110 4.13 -1.67 -7.26
N ASP A 111 2.99 -2.31 -7.54
CA ASP A 111 2.15 -1.95 -8.69
C ASP A 111 1.54 -0.54 -8.51
N LEU A 112 1.13 -0.17 -7.29
CA LEU A 112 0.69 1.20 -7.00
C LEU A 112 1.81 2.23 -7.20
N THR A 113 3.05 1.89 -6.83
CA THR A 113 4.21 2.76 -7.05
C THR A 113 4.47 2.95 -8.54
N VAL A 114 4.41 1.88 -9.32
CA VAL A 114 4.56 1.91 -10.78
C VAL A 114 3.48 2.80 -11.41
N GLN A 115 2.21 2.60 -11.06
CA GLN A 115 1.10 3.39 -11.57
C GLN A 115 1.21 4.88 -11.17
N ALA A 116 1.63 5.18 -9.95
CA ALA A 116 1.82 6.54 -9.50
C ALA A 116 2.94 7.24 -10.30
N CYS A 117 4.04 6.55 -10.55
CA CYS A 117 5.14 7.06 -11.37
C CYS A 117 4.69 7.30 -12.82
N GLU A 118 4.04 6.31 -13.44
CA GLU A 118 3.48 6.41 -14.80
C GLU A 118 2.53 7.61 -14.90
N THR A 119 1.60 7.75 -13.95
CA THR A 119 0.63 8.85 -13.92
C THR A 119 1.32 10.21 -13.79
N LEU A 120 2.31 10.32 -12.91
CA LEU A 120 3.04 11.57 -12.72
C LEU A 120 3.82 11.98 -13.97
N ILE A 121 4.52 11.06 -14.61
CA ILE A 121 5.29 11.32 -15.82
C ILE A 121 4.34 11.69 -16.97
N ASN A 122 3.25 10.96 -17.18
CA ASN A 122 2.25 11.30 -18.18
C ASN A 122 1.62 12.68 -17.93
N TYR A 123 1.40 13.05 -16.66
CA TYR A 123 0.91 14.39 -16.30
C TYR A 123 1.91 15.51 -16.68
N ILE A 124 3.21 15.29 -16.49
CA ILE A 124 4.25 16.24 -16.88
C ILE A 124 4.22 16.48 -18.40
N PHE A 125 4.00 15.44 -19.19
CA PHE A 125 3.95 15.52 -20.65
C PHE A 125 2.53 15.68 -21.23
N LEU A 126 1.53 15.99 -20.42
CA LEU A 126 0.11 16.08 -20.84
C LEU A 126 -0.10 17.09 -22.00
N LYS A 127 0.70 18.14 -22.09
CA LYS A 127 0.60 19.16 -23.14
C LYS A 127 1.42 18.82 -24.40
N ASP A 128 2.24 17.79 -24.35
CA ASP A 128 3.01 17.32 -25.51
C ASP A 128 2.09 16.47 -26.40
N LYS A 129 1.96 16.80 -27.68
CA LYS A 129 1.09 16.07 -28.63
C LYS A 129 1.45 14.60 -28.78
N ARG A 130 2.72 14.23 -28.54
CA ARG A 130 3.21 12.85 -28.59
C ARG A 130 3.24 12.18 -27.22
N GLY A 131 2.93 12.90 -26.14
CA GLY A 131 3.09 12.38 -24.79
C GLY A 131 4.53 11.93 -24.53
N LEU A 132 4.71 10.66 -24.22
CA LEU A 132 6.04 10.03 -24.04
C LEU A 132 6.66 9.51 -25.34
N GLY A 133 5.93 9.49 -26.44
CA GLY A 133 6.42 8.97 -27.72
C GLY A 133 7.70 9.64 -28.20
N GLY A 134 8.75 8.84 -28.44
CA GLY A 134 10.08 9.29 -28.88
C GLY A 134 10.89 10.02 -27.80
N LYS A 135 10.46 10.05 -26.53
CA LYS A 135 11.26 10.55 -25.41
C LYS A 135 12.32 9.51 -25.02
N LYS A 136 13.51 9.99 -24.69
CA LYS A 136 14.57 9.15 -24.12
C LYS A 136 14.47 9.15 -22.61
N ILE A 137 14.33 7.97 -22.00
CA ILE A 137 14.15 7.81 -20.56
C ILE A 137 15.25 6.89 -20.03
N LEU A 138 16.02 7.37 -19.07
CA LEU A 138 16.99 6.56 -18.34
C LEU A 138 16.43 6.20 -16.99
N ILE A 139 16.41 4.89 -16.66
CA ILE A 139 15.98 4.36 -15.37
C ILE A 139 17.19 3.83 -14.63
N LEU A 140 17.51 4.47 -13.49
CA LEU A 140 18.62 4.02 -12.64
C LEU A 140 18.14 2.94 -11.67
N GLY A 141 18.41 1.68 -12.00
CA GLY A 141 18.09 0.52 -11.21
C GLY A 141 16.99 -0.36 -11.80
N CYS A 142 17.34 -1.61 -12.13
CA CYS A 142 16.45 -2.60 -12.73
C CYS A 142 15.92 -3.62 -11.70
N GLY A 143 15.47 -3.12 -10.53
CA GLY A 143 14.71 -3.93 -9.56
C GLY A 143 13.25 -4.12 -10.01
N ASN A 144 12.44 -4.76 -9.16
CA ASN A 144 11.03 -5.06 -9.48
C ASN A 144 10.22 -3.82 -9.93
N ILE A 145 10.42 -2.67 -9.29
CA ILE A 145 9.75 -1.41 -9.66
C ILE A 145 10.33 -0.86 -10.95
N GLY A 146 11.66 -0.71 -11.04
CA GLY A 146 12.32 -0.15 -12.23
C GLY A 146 12.00 -0.95 -13.51
N PHE A 147 12.03 -2.28 -13.43
CA PHE A 147 11.64 -3.13 -14.55
C PHE A 147 10.18 -2.93 -14.99
N LYS A 148 9.24 -2.87 -14.05
CA LYS A 148 7.82 -2.63 -14.38
C LYS A 148 7.57 -1.24 -14.96
N ILE A 149 8.27 -0.22 -14.45
CA ILE A 149 8.20 1.15 -14.99
C ILE A 149 8.76 1.19 -16.42
N SER A 150 9.87 0.50 -16.67
CA SER A 150 10.46 0.46 -18.02
C SER A 150 9.49 -0.11 -19.03
N LEU A 151 8.79 -1.20 -18.70
CA LEU A 151 7.76 -1.78 -19.56
C LEU A 151 6.65 -0.79 -19.87
N LYS A 152 6.17 -0.05 -18.86
CA LYS A 152 5.13 0.97 -19.03
C LYS A 152 5.54 2.10 -19.97
N PHE A 153 6.78 2.52 -19.88
CA PHE A 153 7.28 3.59 -20.76
C PHE A 153 7.56 3.09 -22.19
N VAL A 154 8.00 1.85 -22.36
CA VAL A 154 8.11 1.20 -23.68
C VAL A 154 6.72 1.06 -24.33
N GLU A 155 5.70 0.62 -23.56
CA GLU A 155 4.30 0.60 -24.01
C GLU A 155 3.80 1.99 -24.47
N SER A 156 4.35 3.06 -23.90
CA SER A 156 4.06 4.46 -24.26
C SER A 156 4.96 4.99 -25.41
N VAL A 157 5.65 4.09 -26.11
CA VAL A 157 6.51 4.40 -27.28
C VAL A 157 7.70 5.32 -26.92
N ALA A 158 8.20 5.25 -25.70
CA ALA A 158 9.44 5.91 -25.30
C ALA A 158 10.66 5.02 -25.57
N ASP A 159 11.83 5.63 -25.80
CA ASP A 159 13.13 4.95 -25.86
C ASP A 159 13.66 4.80 -24.43
N VAL A 160 13.63 3.59 -23.87
CA VAL A 160 13.99 3.35 -22.47
C VAL A 160 15.36 2.71 -22.37
N PHE A 161 16.20 3.29 -21.51
CA PHE A 161 17.53 2.81 -21.15
C PHE A 161 17.54 2.40 -19.66
N LEU A 162 18.22 1.26 -19.35
CA LEU A 162 18.32 0.69 -18.00
C LEU A 162 19.77 0.75 -17.51
#